data_8e1a2ca7c7166ffa62baf3e73b27f906
#
_entry.id   8e1a2ca7c7166ffa62baf3e73b27f906
#
_cell.length_a   1.000
_cell.length_b   1.000
_cell.length_c   1.000
_cell.angle_alpha   90.00
_cell.angle_beta   90.00
_cell.angle_gamma   90.00
#
_symmetry.space_group_name_H-M   'P 1'
#
loop_
_entity.id
_entity.type
_entity.pdbx_description
1 polymer ?
#
loop_
_entity_poly.entity_id
_entity_poly.type
_entity_poly.pdbx_seq_one_letter_code
_entity_poly.pdbx_strand_id
1 'polypeptide(L)'
;MNNIGHNNPPFDPREAIEENINRKKPILDRDPQFYKGTPLPSWVELSLIDVCNRDCSFCPKSDENIAPNTYNKMEFTLIDKMIDDFKKINFEGAFAMCGYGEPLLHPDIAEISKRIGEFWGIEIVTNGDPLNKKNLRQLYYSKVSKIVVSMYDGPKQIGKFEKIILDADVPRDFVVLRDRWNTGEEFSEYITNRAGTVKSGNQAKIED
;
A
#
# COMPACT_ATOMS: atom_id res chain seq x y z
N MET A 1 3.50 -27.21 21.59
CA MET A 1 4.32 -26.08 21.09
C MET A 1 4.97 -26.56 19.81
N ASN A 2 4.32 -26.32 18.66
CA ASN A 2 4.85 -26.75 17.37
C ASN A 2 5.81 -25.65 16.87
N ASN A 3 7.09 -25.97 16.88
CA ASN A 3 8.11 -25.18 16.20
C ASN A 3 7.83 -25.25 14.70
N ILE A 4 7.17 -24.26 14.15
CA ILE A 4 7.12 -24.05 12.70
C ILE A 4 8.50 -23.47 12.34
N GLY A 5 9.37 -24.35 11.84
CA GLY A 5 10.69 -23.95 11.35
C GLY A 5 10.50 -23.02 10.15
N HIS A 6 10.70 -21.74 10.37
CA HIS A 6 10.71 -20.73 9.32
C HIS A 6 12.05 -20.81 8.56
N ASN A 7 12.19 -21.76 7.65
CA ASN A 7 13.17 -21.69 6.58
C ASN A 7 12.63 -20.72 5.51
N ASN A 8 12.62 -19.42 5.80
CA ASN A 8 12.34 -18.42 4.79
C ASN A 8 13.59 -18.32 3.89
N PRO A 9 13.41 -18.43 2.56
CA PRO A 9 14.51 -18.14 1.65
C PRO A 9 14.99 -16.70 1.85
N PRO A 10 16.26 -16.40 1.54
CA PRO A 10 16.75 -15.03 1.60
C PRO A 10 15.89 -14.14 0.67
N PHE A 11 15.66 -12.89 1.09
CA PHE A 11 14.90 -11.92 0.33
C PHE A 11 15.58 -11.66 -1.03
N ASP A 12 14.85 -11.92 -2.13
CA ASP A 12 15.24 -11.55 -3.49
C ASP A 12 14.33 -10.41 -3.98
N PRO A 13 14.91 -9.23 -4.31
CA PRO A 13 14.13 -8.09 -4.83
C PRO A 13 13.36 -8.41 -6.11
N ARG A 14 13.89 -9.27 -6.97
CA ARG A 14 13.23 -9.65 -8.24
C ARG A 14 12.00 -10.50 -7.98
N GLU A 15 12.11 -11.50 -7.12
CA GLU A 15 10.98 -12.33 -6.68
C GLU A 15 9.88 -11.46 -6.05
N ALA A 16 10.26 -10.48 -5.22
CA ALA A 16 9.31 -9.56 -4.61
C ALA A 16 8.55 -8.70 -5.63
N ILE A 17 9.19 -8.29 -6.73
CA ILE A 17 8.55 -7.56 -7.83
C ILE A 17 7.58 -8.48 -8.58
N GLU A 18 8.02 -9.67 -8.96
CA GLU A 18 7.19 -10.65 -9.65
C GLU A 18 5.98 -11.06 -8.80
N GLU A 19 6.18 -11.32 -7.52
CA GLU A 19 5.11 -11.62 -6.58
C GLU A 19 4.10 -10.46 -6.51
N ASN A 20 4.59 -9.20 -6.46
CA ASN A 20 3.73 -8.03 -6.45
C ASN A 20 2.89 -7.88 -7.72
N ILE A 21 3.43 -8.21 -8.89
CA ILE A 21 2.72 -8.20 -10.17
C ILE A 21 1.72 -9.35 -10.21
N ASN A 22 2.18 -10.58 -9.97
CA ASN A 22 1.37 -11.79 -10.08
C ASN A 22 0.17 -11.79 -9.14
N ARG A 23 0.33 -11.23 -7.96
CA ARG A 23 -0.73 -11.06 -6.97
C ARG A 23 -1.89 -10.19 -7.46
N LYS A 24 -1.61 -9.18 -8.29
CA LYS A 24 -2.61 -8.25 -8.82
C LYS A 24 -3.29 -8.76 -10.09
N LYS A 25 -2.65 -9.66 -10.84
CA LYS A 25 -3.20 -10.20 -12.09
C LYS A 25 -4.64 -10.68 -11.99
N PRO A 26 -5.04 -11.50 -11.00
CA PRO A 26 -6.44 -11.99 -10.92
C PRO A 26 -7.47 -10.89 -10.77
N ILE A 27 -7.06 -9.70 -10.32
CA ILE A 27 -7.94 -8.53 -10.16
C ILE A 27 -7.96 -7.70 -11.44
N LEU A 28 -6.80 -7.57 -12.12
CA LEU A 28 -6.62 -6.68 -13.26
C LEU A 28 -7.00 -7.36 -14.60
N ASP A 29 -6.76 -8.66 -14.72
CA ASP A 29 -6.94 -9.43 -15.95
C ASP A 29 -8.37 -10.00 -16.11
N ARG A 30 -9.26 -9.73 -15.17
CA ARG A 30 -10.66 -10.15 -15.27
C ARG A 30 -11.44 -9.32 -16.28
N ASP A 31 -12.58 -9.85 -16.74
CA ASP A 31 -13.49 -9.12 -17.61
C ASP A 31 -13.96 -7.81 -16.95
N PRO A 32 -14.04 -6.71 -17.71
CA PRO A 32 -14.50 -5.43 -17.18
C PRO A 32 -15.92 -5.53 -16.64
N GLN A 33 -16.14 -5.10 -15.41
CA GLN A 33 -17.47 -4.93 -14.85
C GLN A 33 -18.10 -3.63 -15.34
N PHE A 34 -19.41 -3.64 -15.61
CA PHE A 34 -20.15 -2.45 -16.06
C PHE A 34 -21.33 -2.17 -15.12
N TYR A 35 -21.59 -0.89 -14.89
CA TYR A 35 -22.81 -0.42 -14.27
C TYR A 35 -23.49 0.61 -15.16
N LYS A 36 -24.71 0.30 -15.63
CA LYS A 36 -25.49 1.16 -16.56
C LYS A 36 -24.69 1.60 -17.79
N GLY A 37 -23.87 0.70 -18.35
CA GLY A 37 -23.05 0.98 -19.53
C GLY A 37 -21.70 1.68 -19.24
N THR A 38 -21.41 2.03 -17.98
CA THR A 38 -20.14 2.63 -17.57
C THR A 38 -19.21 1.55 -17.00
N PRO A 39 -17.98 1.43 -17.49
CA PRO A 39 -17.02 0.48 -16.93
C PRO A 39 -16.65 0.87 -15.50
N LEU A 40 -16.59 -0.14 -14.61
CA LEU A 40 -16.15 0.04 -13.24
C LEU A 40 -14.65 -0.28 -13.12
N PRO A 41 -13.94 0.38 -12.20
CA PRO A 41 -12.55 0.06 -11.94
C PRO A 41 -12.42 -1.33 -11.31
N SER A 42 -11.32 -2.03 -11.58
CA SER A 42 -10.98 -3.27 -10.88
C SER A 42 -10.28 -3.00 -9.54
N TRP A 43 -9.73 -1.81 -9.38
CA TRP A 43 -8.90 -1.40 -8.26
C TRP A 43 -9.16 0.05 -7.89
N VAL A 44 -9.41 0.31 -6.61
CA VAL A 44 -9.68 1.66 -6.08
C VAL A 44 -8.62 2.03 -5.05
N GLU A 45 -7.94 3.14 -5.25
CA GLU A 45 -6.99 3.68 -4.29
C GLU A 45 -7.68 4.66 -3.33
N LEU A 46 -7.48 4.45 -2.03
CA LEU A 46 -8.02 5.29 -0.97
C LEU A 46 -6.88 5.99 -0.23
N SER A 47 -6.84 7.31 -0.29
CA SER A 47 -5.98 8.12 0.56
C SER A 47 -6.75 8.45 1.85
N LEU A 48 -6.54 7.66 2.90
CA LEU A 48 -7.30 7.75 4.16
C LEU A 48 -6.92 8.96 5.00
N ILE A 49 -5.70 9.46 4.85
CA ILE A 49 -5.14 10.59 5.60
C ILE A 49 -4.12 11.31 4.73
N ASP A 50 -4.00 12.61 4.88
CA ASP A 50 -3.08 13.42 4.10
C ASP A 50 -1.72 13.65 4.79
N VAL A 51 -1.54 13.20 6.03
CA VAL A 51 -0.26 13.30 6.72
C VAL A 51 0.65 12.13 6.38
N CYS A 52 1.94 12.42 6.16
CA CYS A 52 2.99 11.44 6.06
C CYS A 52 4.14 11.81 7.00
N ASN A 53 4.80 10.81 7.55
CA ASN A 53 6.00 10.97 8.39
C ASN A 53 7.29 11.01 7.55
N ARG A 54 7.19 10.96 6.21
CA ARG A 54 8.31 11.07 5.26
C ARG A 54 8.02 12.14 4.21
N ASP A 55 9.09 12.73 3.70
CA ASP A 55 9.14 13.72 2.63
C ASP A 55 9.98 13.22 1.43
N CYS A 56 9.69 12.01 0.97
CA CYS A 56 10.44 11.36 -0.11
C CYS A 56 10.53 12.26 -1.34
N SER A 57 11.73 12.43 -1.92
CA SER A 57 12.00 13.33 -3.06
C SER A 57 11.17 13.02 -4.32
N PHE A 58 10.72 11.79 -4.48
CA PHE A 58 9.84 11.34 -5.58
C PHE A 58 8.34 11.43 -5.24
N CYS A 59 7.97 12.06 -4.13
CA CYS A 59 6.59 12.22 -3.68
C CYS A 59 6.23 13.70 -3.62
N PRO A 60 5.01 14.11 -3.99
CA PRO A 60 4.55 15.49 -3.81
C PRO A 60 4.66 16.01 -2.38
N LYS A 61 4.72 15.14 -1.37
CA LYS A 61 4.95 15.50 0.04
C LYS A 61 6.29 16.16 0.31
N SER A 62 7.25 16.08 -0.62
CA SER A 62 8.52 16.80 -0.54
C SER A 62 8.39 18.31 -0.79
N ASP A 63 7.21 18.78 -1.25
CA ASP A 63 6.90 20.20 -1.44
C ASP A 63 5.61 20.55 -0.70
N GLU A 64 5.73 21.29 0.40
CA GLU A 64 4.59 21.71 1.22
C GLU A 64 3.60 22.62 0.49
N ASN A 65 4.03 23.30 -0.60
CA ASN A 65 3.13 24.09 -1.42
C ASN A 65 2.25 23.24 -2.34
N ILE A 66 2.67 22.00 -2.62
CA ILE A 66 1.93 21.06 -3.48
C ILE A 66 1.07 20.13 -2.63
N ALA A 67 1.65 19.53 -1.59
CA ALA A 67 0.96 18.54 -0.76
C ALA A 67 1.28 18.71 0.73
N PRO A 68 0.75 19.75 1.37
CA PRO A 68 0.99 20.00 2.81
C PRO A 68 0.44 18.87 3.68
N ASN A 69 0.98 18.74 4.89
CA ASN A 69 0.40 17.89 5.93
C ASN A 69 -0.69 18.67 6.67
N THR A 70 -1.95 18.52 6.26
CA THR A 70 -3.08 19.25 6.88
C THR A 70 -3.81 18.44 7.95
N TYR A 71 -3.41 17.17 8.14
CA TYR A 71 -4.01 16.23 9.10
C TYR A 71 -5.48 15.92 8.83
N ASN A 72 -5.96 16.17 7.61
CA ASN A 72 -7.28 15.73 7.20
C ASN A 72 -7.30 14.20 7.05
N LYS A 73 -8.39 13.61 7.49
CA LYS A 73 -8.60 12.15 7.40
C LYS A 73 -10.02 11.83 6.95
N MET A 74 -10.19 10.66 6.37
CA MET A 74 -11.52 10.16 6.02
C MET A 74 -12.27 9.72 7.28
N GLU A 75 -13.39 10.35 7.53
CA GLU A 75 -14.26 10.01 8.66
C GLU A 75 -15.15 8.80 8.34
N PHE A 76 -15.62 8.09 9.38
CA PHE A 76 -16.47 6.90 9.22
C PHE A 76 -17.72 7.15 8.38
N THR A 77 -18.34 8.32 8.48
CA THR A 77 -19.51 8.68 7.70
C THR A 77 -19.25 8.63 6.19
N LEU A 78 -18.05 9.05 5.75
CA LEU A 78 -17.64 8.98 4.36
C LEU A 78 -17.32 7.54 3.95
N ILE A 79 -16.65 6.79 4.82
CA ILE A 79 -16.33 5.36 4.60
C ILE A 79 -17.63 4.55 4.46
N ASP A 80 -18.58 4.73 5.36
CA ASP A 80 -19.84 3.99 5.33
C ASP A 80 -20.67 4.36 4.09
N LYS A 81 -20.71 5.65 3.72
CA LYS A 81 -21.33 6.09 2.47
C LYS A 81 -20.70 5.46 1.24
N MET A 82 -19.37 5.42 1.21
CA MET A 82 -18.61 4.79 0.11
C MET A 82 -18.95 3.29 0.02
N ILE A 83 -18.96 2.57 1.14
CA ILE A 83 -19.33 1.16 1.19
C ILE A 83 -20.74 0.95 0.60
N ASP A 84 -21.70 1.76 1.04
CA ASP A 84 -23.08 1.66 0.55
C ASP A 84 -23.20 1.93 -0.96
N ASP A 85 -22.46 2.92 -1.46
CA ASP A 85 -22.49 3.26 -2.88
C ASP A 85 -21.83 2.16 -3.74
N PHE A 86 -20.71 1.57 -3.32
CA PHE A 86 -20.09 0.43 -4.01
C PHE A 86 -20.97 -0.83 -3.97
N LYS A 87 -21.69 -1.07 -2.88
CA LYS A 87 -22.67 -2.17 -2.80
C LYS A 87 -23.83 -1.97 -3.76
N LYS A 88 -24.36 -0.75 -3.92
CA LYS A 88 -25.48 -0.45 -4.86
C LYS A 88 -25.11 -0.75 -6.32
N ILE A 89 -23.85 -0.60 -6.68
CA ILE A 89 -23.36 -0.89 -8.04
C ILE A 89 -22.83 -2.32 -8.20
N ASN A 90 -22.94 -3.15 -7.16
CA ASN A 90 -22.40 -4.51 -7.10
C ASN A 90 -20.90 -4.56 -7.45
N PHE A 91 -20.12 -3.62 -6.92
CA PHE A 91 -18.69 -3.55 -7.18
C PHE A 91 -17.96 -4.83 -6.75
N GLU A 92 -17.14 -5.39 -7.63
CA GLU A 92 -16.40 -6.63 -7.39
C GLU A 92 -14.87 -6.42 -7.32
N GLY A 93 -14.41 -5.16 -7.33
CA GLY A 93 -12.99 -4.82 -7.28
C GLY A 93 -12.33 -5.04 -5.94
N ALA A 94 -11.16 -4.44 -5.78
CA ALA A 94 -10.42 -4.41 -4.54
C ALA A 94 -9.98 -2.98 -4.19
N PHE A 95 -9.57 -2.77 -2.95
CA PHE A 95 -9.12 -1.48 -2.46
C PHE A 95 -7.65 -1.50 -2.09
N ALA A 96 -6.93 -0.41 -2.42
CA ALA A 96 -5.63 -0.12 -1.86
C ALA A 96 -5.71 1.10 -0.96
N MET A 97 -5.34 0.95 0.28
CA MET A 97 -5.12 2.07 1.19
C MET A 97 -3.70 2.57 0.97
N CYS A 98 -3.58 3.65 0.24
CA CYS A 98 -2.31 4.26 -0.17
C CYS A 98 -2.51 5.75 -0.47
N GLY A 99 -1.64 6.37 -1.22
CA GLY A 99 -1.74 7.76 -1.64
C GLY A 99 -0.56 8.59 -1.16
N TYR A 100 -0.78 9.89 -0.97
CA TYR A 100 0.27 10.80 -0.52
C TYR A 100 0.44 10.86 1.00
N GLY A 101 -0.50 10.33 1.76
CA GLY A 101 -0.37 10.12 3.19
C GLY A 101 0.22 8.75 3.54
N GLU A 102 0.59 8.58 4.81
CA GLU A 102 0.95 7.27 5.35
C GLU A 102 -0.28 6.61 6.01
N PRO A 103 -0.84 5.54 5.44
CA PRO A 103 -2.09 4.95 5.93
C PRO A 103 -2.04 4.52 7.40
N LEU A 104 -0.88 4.05 7.87
CA LEU A 104 -0.72 3.59 9.26
C LEU A 104 -0.71 4.72 10.29
N LEU A 105 -0.71 5.99 9.85
CA LEU A 105 -0.92 7.13 10.73
C LEU A 105 -2.40 7.43 10.98
N HIS A 106 -3.32 6.82 10.21
CA HIS A 106 -4.74 6.95 10.48
C HIS A 106 -5.11 6.19 11.77
N PRO A 107 -5.64 6.85 12.80
CA PRO A 107 -5.88 6.23 14.11
C PRO A 107 -6.86 5.04 14.04
N ASP A 108 -7.80 5.10 13.11
CA ASP A 108 -8.88 4.12 12.98
C ASP A 108 -8.66 3.14 11.81
N ILE A 109 -7.42 3.01 11.30
CA ILE A 109 -7.10 2.18 10.12
C ILE A 109 -7.62 0.75 10.24
N ALA A 110 -7.52 0.14 11.41
CA ALA A 110 -7.96 -1.22 11.64
C ALA A 110 -9.49 -1.37 11.56
N GLU A 111 -10.24 -0.43 12.13
CA GLU A 111 -11.69 -0.44 12.06
C GLU A 111 -12.20 -0.15 10.65
N ILE A 112 -11.58 0.80 9.93
CA ILE A 112 -11.86 1.06 8.52
C ILE A 112 -11.62 -0.19 7.68
N SER A 113 -10.46 -0.83 7.88
CA SER A 113 -10.13 -2.08 7.20
C SER A 113 -11.16 -3.18 7.46
N LYS A 114 -11.61 -3.32 8.70
CA LYS A 114 -12.62 -4.30 9.06
C LYS A 114 -13.93 -4.06 8.31
N ARG A 115 -14.40 -2.81 8.24
CA ARG A 115 -15.66 -2.44 7.57
C ARG A 115 -15.60 -2.71 6.06
N ILE A 116 -14.53 -2.26 5.38
CA ILE A 116 -14.36 -2.48 3.95
C ILE A 116 -14.10 -3.96 3.65
N GLY A 117 -13.29 -4.62 4.47
CA GLY A 117 -12.90 -6.02 4.33
C GLY A 117 -14.02 -7.04 4.52
N GLU A 118 -15.21 -6.62 5.01
CA GLU A 118 -16.42 -7.45 4.99
C GLU A 118 -16.86 -7.78 3.56
N PHE A 119 -16.53 -6.93 2.58
CA PHE A 119 -17.06 -7.00 1.23
C PHE A 119 -15.99 -7.17 0.17
N TRP A 120 -14.80 -6.58 0.35
CA TRP A 120 -13.76 -6.53 -0.67
C TRP A 120 -12.36 -6.78 -0.12
N GLY A 121 -11.48 -7.25 -0.99
CA GLY A 121 -10.05 -7.36 -0.67
C GLY A 121 -9.41 -6.00 -0.41
N ILE A 122 -8.53 -5.94 0.58
CA ILE A 122 -7.81 -4.71 0.96
C ILE A 122 -6.31 -4.97 0.94
N GLU A 123 -5.60 -4.08 0.29
CA GLU A 123 -4.16 -3.95 0.38
C GLU A 123 -3.79 -2.64 1.06
N ILE A 124 -2.87 -2.65 2.01
CA ILE A 124 -2.29 -1.44 2.60
C ILE A 124 -0.86 -1.28 2.10
N VAL A 125 -0.57 -0.14 1.46
CA VAL A 125 0.80 0.22 1.04
C VAL A 125 1.34 1.25 2.02
N THR A 126 2.41 0.91 2.72
CA THR A 126 2.99 1.72 3.80
C THR A 126 4.49 1.91 3.61
N ASN A 127 5.05 3.00 4.15
CA ASN A 127 6.49 3.17 4.29
C ASN A 127 7.08 2.31 5.41
N GLY A 128 6.23 1.71 6.24
CA GLY A 128 6.61 0.78 7.29
C GLY A 128 7.16 1.41 8.57
N ASP A 129 7.39 2.73 8.63
CA ASP A 129 7.95 3.34 9.84
C ASP A 129 7.05 3.20 11.06
N PRO A 130 5.70 3.40 10.94
CA PRO A 130 4.80 3.17 12.06
C PRO A 130 4.53 1.70 12.34
N LEU A 131 4.97 0.77 11.47
CA LEU A 131 4.67 -0.65 11.58
C LEU A 131 5.38 -1.28 12.80
N ASN A 132 4.61 -2.02 13.59
CA ASN A 132 5.09 -2.79 14.73
C ASN A 132 4.25 -4.05 14.90
N LYS A 133 4.69 -4.98 15.78
CA LYS A 133 4.00 -6.25 16.00
C LYS A 133 2.53 -6.11 16.40
N LYS A 134 2.19 -5.06 17.16
CA LYS A 134 0.82 -4.86 17.67
C LYS A 134 -0.13 -4.46 16.55
N ASN A 135 0.23 -3.41 15.78
CA ASN A 135 -0.63 -2.94 14.70
C ASN A 135 -0.65 -3.92 13.51
N LEU A 136 0.47 -4.60 13.21
CA LEU A 136 0.51 -5.63 12.17
C LEU A 136 -0.45 -6.77 12.48
N ARG A 137 -0.43 -7.28 13.73
CA ARG A 137 -1.36 -8.32 14.18
C ARG A 137 -2.80 -7.84 14.17
N GLN A 138 -3.06 -6.60 14.59
CA GLN A 138 -4.39 -5.99 14.56
C GLN A 138 -4.94 -5.92 13.14
N LEU A 139 -4.13 -5.47 12.16
CA LEU A 139 -4.52 -5.39 10.76
C LEU A 139 -4.81 -6.76 10.15
N TYR A 140 -4.03 -7.78 10.50
CA TYR A 140 -4.30 -9.16 10.08
C TYR A 140 -5.71 -9.62 10.50
N TYR A 141 -6.11 -9.35 11.75
CA TYR A 141 -7.46 -9.68 12.24
C TYR A 141 -8.55 -8.70 11.77
N SER A 142 -8.17 -7.61 11.13
CA SER A 142 -9.11 -6.60 10.58
C SER A 142 -9.41 -6.82 9.09
N LYS A 143 -9.25 -8.05 8.59
CA LYS A 143 -9.58 -8.46 7.23
C LYS A 143 -8.75 -7.79 6.12
N VAL A 144 -7.60 -7.24 6.46
CA VAL A 144 -6.62 -6.81 5.46
C VAL A 144 -6.09 -8.03 4.73
N SER A 145 -6.08 -7.99 3.41
CA SER A 145 -5.61 -9.11 2.58
C SER A 145 -4.09 -9.15 2.48
N LYS A 146 -3.46 -7.98 2.34
CA LYS A 146 -2.00 -7.84 2.22
C LYS A 146 -1.51 -6.49 2.77
N ILE A 147 -0.32 -6.51 3.33
CA ILE A 147 0.46 -5.32 3.67
C ILE A 147 1.67 -5.25 2.73
N VAL A 148 1.83 -4.16 2.01
CA VAL A 148 3.00 -3.91 1.16
C VAL A 148 3.87 -2.86 1.83
N VAL A 149 5.03 -3.26 2.31
CA VAL A 149 5.99 -2.36 2.94
C VAL A 149 6.98 -1.87 1.88
N SER A 150 6.96 -0.57 1.61
CA SER A 150 7.95 0.09 0.74
C SER A 150 9.17 0.46 1.59
N MET A 151 10.28 -0.25 1.41
CA MET A 151 11.52 -0.04 2.15
C MET A 151 12.40 0.97 1.41
N TYR A 152 12.75 2.08 2.04
CA TYR A 152 13.50 3.19 1.44
C TYR A 152 14.94 3.34 1.96
N ASP A 153 15.27 2.79 3.14
CA ASP A 153 16.50 3.10 3.87
C ASP A 153 17.56 2.00 3.75
N GLY A 154 17.42 1.12 2.77
CA GLY A 154 18.41 0.10 2.44
C GLY A 154 18.16 -1.28 3.05
N PRO A 155 19.04 -2.25 2.77
CA PRO A 155 18.84 -3.67 3.07
C PRO A 155 18.65 -3.99 4.56
N LYS A 156 19.10 -3.12 5.45
CA LYS A 156 18.92 -3.30 6.91
C LYS A 156 17.45 -3.34 7.32
N GLN A 157 16.57 -2.75 6.51
CA GLN A 157 15.13 -2.78 6.78
C GLN A 157 14.52 -4.18 6.63
N ILE A 158 15.12 -5.06 5.82
CA ILE A 158 14.64 -6.44 5.66
C ILE A 158 14.56 -7.13 7.02
N GLY A 159 15.70 -7.24 7.72
CA GLY A 159 15.75 -7.89 9.03
C GLY A 159 14.84 -7.23 10.08
N LYS A 160 14.66 -5.89 10.01
CA LYS A 160 13.70 -5.17 10.87
C LYS A 160 12.30 -5.68 10.66
N PHE A 161 11.83 -5.75 9.40
CA PHE A 161 10.45 -6.12 9.10
C PHE A 161 10.21 -7.61 9.25
N GLU A 162 11.17 -8.47 8.90
CA GLU A 162 11.08 -9.91 9.16
C GLU A 162 10.92 -10.20 10.65
N LYS A 163 11.67 -9.48 11.49
CA LYS A 163 11.50 -9.59 12.94
C LYS A 163 10.09 -9.15 13.38
N ILE A 164 9.56 -8.05 12.86
CA ILE A 164 8.21 -7.58 13.20
C ILE A 164 7.15 -8.61 12.79
N ILE A 165 7.29 -9.22 11.60
CA ILE A 165 6.39 -10.26 11.09
C ILE A 165 6.40 -11.48 12.01
N LEU A 166 7.58 -11.96 12.37
CA LEU A 166 7.76 -13.09 13.28
C LEU A 166 7.16 -12.79 14.66
N ASP A 167 7.49 -11.63 15.24
CA ASP A 167 7.00 -11.21 16.56
C ASP A 167 5.48 -10.99 16.58
N ALA A 168 4.87 -10.64 15.44
CA ALA A 168 3.43 -10.46 15.29
C ALA A 168 2.68 -11.80 15.16
N ASP A 169 3.38 -12.89 14.87
CA ASP A 169 2.80 -14.20 14.65
C ASP A 169 1.70 -14.19 13.57
N VAL A 170 2.05 -13.58 12.42
CA VAL A 170 1.20 -13.54 11.22
C VAL A 170 1.88 -14.32 10.08
N PRO A 171 1.10 -14.85 9.10
CA PRO A 171 1.68 -15.53 7.96
C PRO A 171 2.69 -14.65 7.22
N ARG A 172 3.82 -15.24 6.80
CA ARG A 172 4.87 -14.48 6.09
C ARG A 172 4.36 -13.88 4.79
N ASP A 173 3.51 -14.60 4.07
CA ASP A 173 2.88 -14.16 2.83
C ASP A 173 1.84 -13.05 3.01
N PHE A 174 1.46 -12.72 4.25
CA PHE A 174 0.62 -11.55 4.55
C PHE A 174 1.34 -10.24 4.28
N VAL A 175 2.68 -10.20 4.36
CA VAL A 175 3.48 -9.00 4.19
C VAL A 175 4.42 -9.14 2.99
N VAL A 176 4.28 -8.23 2.05
CA VAL A 176 5.19 -8.06 0.90
C VAL A 176 6.22 -7.00 1.26
N LEU A 177 7.49 -7.36 1.24
CA LEU A 177 8.59 -6.42 1.39
C LEU A 177 9.05 -5.97 0.00
N ARG A 178 8.91 -4.69 -0.30
CA ARG A 178 9.26 -4.11 -1.59
C ARG A 178 10.44 -3.17 -1.42
N ASP A 179 11.58 -3.46 -2.05
CA ASP A 179 12.69 -2.56 -2.03
C ASP A 179 12.40 -1.29 -2.86
N ARG A 180 12.80 -0.17 -2.30
CA ARG A 180 12.71 1.16 -2.92
C ARG A 180 14.01 1.94 -2.71
N TRP A 181 15.03 1.32 -2.13
CA TRP A 181 16.34 1.94 -1.92
C TRP A 181 17.26 1.78 -3.13
N ASN A 182 16.97 0.85 -4.01
CA ASN A 182 17.82 0.59 -5.15
C ASN A 182 17.69 1.73 -6.13
N THR A 183 18.66 2.63 -6.08
CA THR A 183 18.79 3.80 -6.96
C THR A 183 19.62 3.47 -8.20
N GLY A 184 19.77 2.18 -8.54
CA GLY A 184 20.41 1.79 -9.81
C GLY A 184 19.75 2.49 -11.00
N GLU A 185 20.50 2.75 -12.05
CA GLU A 185 20.02 3.46 -13.24
C GLU A 185 18.73 2.85 -13.80
N GLU A 186 18.56 1.53 -13.69
CA GLU A 186 17.35 0.81 -14.10
C GLU A 186 16.10 1.17 -13.30
N PHE A 187 16.20 1.58 -12.03
CA PHE A 187 15.04 1.93 -11.21
C PHE A 187 14.65 3.40 -11.32
N SER A 188 15.57 4.29 -11.65
CA SER A 188 15.29 5.70 -11.86
C SER A 188 14.43 5.95 -13.12
N GLU A 189 14.45 5.03 -14.07
CA GLU A 189 13.66 5.10 -15.31
C GLU A 189 12.16 4.84 -15.08
N TYR A 190 11.77 4.23 -13.95
CA TYR A 190 10.38 3.88 -13.64
C TYR A 190 9.70 4.81 -12.62
N ILE A 191 10.38 5.83 -12.14
CA ILE A 191 9.78 6.81 -11.21
C ILE A 191 9.06 7.87 -12.04
N THR A 192 7.73 7.81 -12.03
CA THR A 192 6.91 8.81 -12.71
C THR A 192 7.06 10.18 -12.04
N ASN A 193 6.96 11.26 -12.81
CA ASN A 193 6.96 12.63 -12.28
C ASN A 193 5.65 13.02 -11.57
N ARG A 194 4.75 12.06 -11.33
CA ARG A 194 3.44 12.29 -10.68
C ARG A 194 2.66 13.43 -11.33
N ALA A 195 2.57 13.40 -12.65
CA ALA A 195 1.92 14.45 -13.45
C ALA A 195 2.54 15.86 -13.26
N GLY A 196 3.86 15.92 -13.14
CA GLY A 196 4.61 17.17 -12.99
C GLY A 196 4.68 17.74 -11.57
N THR A 197 4.11 17.04 -10.57
CA THR A 197 4.14 17.49 -9.18
C THR A 197 5.44 17.19 -8.45
N VAL A 198 6.32 16.38 -9.05
CA VAL A 198 7.63 16.04 -8.49
C VAL A 198 8.74 16.57 -9.38
N LYS A 199 9.62 17.40 -8.81
CA LYS A 199 10.80 17.96 -9.46
C LYS A 199 12.03 17.20 -8.96
N SER A 200 12.33 16.01 -9.48
CA SER A 200 13.59 15.33 -9.21
C SER A 200 14.53 15.43 -10.41
N GLY A 201 15.84 15.42 -10.16
CA GLY A 201 16.86 15.50 -11.23
C GLY A 201 16.82 14.35 -12.26
N ASN A 202 16.04 13.31 -11.99
CA ASN A 202 15.82 12.17 -12.90
C ASN A 202 14.62 12.38 -13.85
N GLN A 203 13.84 13.44 -13.68
CA GLN A 203 12.69 13.75 -14.55
C GLN A 203 13.11 14.18 -15.96
N ALA A 204 14.28 14.81 -16.11
CA ALA A 204 14.79 15.26 -17.40
C ALA A 204 15.08 14.13 -18.40
N LYS A 205 15.15 12.87 -17.95
CA LYS A 205 15.37 11.71 -18.82
C LYS A 205 14.07 11.06 -19.34
N ILE A 206 12.89 11.47 -18.84
CA ILE A 206 11.59 10.92 -19.23
C ILE A 206 10.86 11.84 -20.22
N GLU A 207 11.32 13.07 -20.39
CA GLU A 207 10.70 14.09 -21.26
C GLU A 207 11.33 14.17 -22.67
N ASP A 208 12.41 13.42 -22.97
CA ASP A 208 13.02 13.27 -24.29
C ASP A 208 12.65 11.91 -24.93
#